data_db5b84d3100ea5f8b4475215c8abbc92
#
_entry.id   db5b84d3100ea5f8b4475215c8abbc92
#
_cell.length_a   1.000
_cell.length_b   1.000
_cell.length_c   1.000
_cell.angle_alpha   90.00
_cell.angle_beta   90.00
_cell.angle_gamma   90.00
#
_symmetry.space_group_name_H-M   'P 1'
#
loop_
_entity.id
_entity.type
_entity.pdbx_description
1 polymer ?
#
loop_
_entity_poly.entity_id
_entity_poly.type
_entity_poly.pdbx_seq_one_letter_code
_entity_poly.pdbx_strand_id
1 'polypeptide(L)'
;MGKWVGNTPKYLYLFSENGVDVIIPVGLLSILKKYFNLAKYNYSINLSDDKKFKFNTNVELYDYQKIAVDSCVKKGYGILIAPTGSGKTQMGIALICNLGYKALWITHTTDLLNQSYDRASQYVDKKYLGKITGGKKQIGSGITFATIQTLANLDLLDLKNEFNAVIVDECHRLAGTPTKLKQFSKVVNSLAARHKYGLTATLHRSDGLEKTTMAYLGSVCFSIEENDVKDKIISATVFKINTGIKIDTCCLDIDGTINYNNLINYLAANEDRNKLILRYLLKDKQEYNLILSQRIEHLISVYNLLPDELKEKAVLLNSKMSKNSREQAILKMQAGEKNYMFATYSLAKEGLDIKRLNRLHLILPTKDKAVVQQSVGRIRRCDESDKKAIVYDYVDDFIKSQKDFKTRKSFYKNINCEVFD
;
A
#
# COMPACT_ATOMS: atom_id res chain seq x y z
N MET A 1 19.57 25.82 -2.00
CA MET A 1 20.17 24.51 -1.66
C MET A 1 19.36 23.42 -2.32
N GLY A 2 19.95 22.67 -3.27
CA GLY A 2 19.26 21.56 -3.95
C GLY A 2 18.96 20.42 -2.98
N LYS A 3 17.75 19.87 -3.02
CA LYS A 3 17.42 18.66 -2.26
C LYS A 3 18.33 17.53 -2.77
N TRP A 4 19.01 16.84 -1.86
CA TRP A 4 19.73 15.62 -2.20
C TRP A 4 18.73 14.57 -2.69
N VAL A 5 18.88 14.13 -3.93
CA VAL A 5 17.95 13.20 -4.60
C VAL A 5 18.52 11.77 -4.67
N GLY A 6 19.61 11.50 -3.95
CA GLY A 6 20.29 10.20 -3.97
C GLY A 6 20.78 9.82 -5.36
N ASN A 7 20.73 8.55 -5.68
CA ASN A 7 21.08 8.00 -6.99
C ASN A 7 19.93 8.06 -8.01
N THR A 8 18.93 8.93 -7.80
CA THR A 8 17.83 9.10 -8.75
C THR A 8 18.36 9.77 -10.01
N PRO A 9 18.23 9.17 -11.20
CA PRO A 9 18.73 9.77 -12.43
C PRO A 9 17.99 11.07 -12.73
N LYS A 10 18.70 12.07 -13.22
CA LYS A 10 18.13 13.39 -13.59
C LYS A 10 17.08 13.27 -14.69
N TYR A 11 17.24 12.29 -15.59
CA TYR A 11 16.33 11.99 -16.68
C TYR A 11 15.94 10.53 -16.65
N LEU A 12 14.66 10.24 -16.92
CA LEU A 12 14.14 8.91 -17.13
C LEU A 12 13.67 8.81 -18.57
N TYR A 13 14.32 7.96 -19.34
CA TYR A 13 13.93 7.64 -20.71
C TYR A 13 12.87 6.56 -20.68
N LEU A 14 11.64 6.93 -21.05
CA LEU A 14 10.47 6.03 -21.01
C LEU A 14 10.14 5.44 -22.39
N PHE A 15 11.02 5.62 -23.35
CA PHE A 15 10.90 5.10 -24.69
C PHE A 15 11.99 4.04 -24.97
N SER A 16 11.77 3.22 -25.96
CA SER A 16 12.80 2.38 -26.57
C SER A 16 12.77 2.57 -28.09
N GLU A 17 13.92 2.36 -28.71
CA GLU A 17 14.08 2.47 -30.16
C GLU A 17 14.19 1.07 -30.76
N ASN A 18 13.55 0.88 -31.91
CA ASN A 18 13.62 -0.34 -32.72
C ASN A 18 13.78 0.07 -34.19
N GLY A 19 15.01 0.22 -34.63
CA GLY A 19 15.33 0.79 -35.94
C GLY A 19 14.89 2.24 -36.05
N VAL A 20 13.94 2.52 -36.94
CA VAL A 20 13.35 3.85 -37.12
C VAL A 20 12.14 4.13 -36.23
N ASP A 21 11.67 3.11 -35.53
CA ASP A 21 10.47 3.21 -34.68
C ASP A 21 10.84 3.60 -33.26
N VAL A 22 9.98 4.42 -32.64
CA VAL A 22 10.04 4.76 -31.22
C VAL A 22 8.86 4.15 -30.50
N ILE A 23 9.14 3.27 -29.55
CA ILE A 23 8.13 2.59 -28.73
C ILE A 23 7.97 3.36 -27.41
N ILE A 24 6.75 3.75 -27.10
CA ILE A 24 6.44 4.51 -25.89
C ILE A 24 5.32 3.84 -25.08
N PRO A 25 5.28 4.06 -23.76
CA PRO A 25 4.15 3.63 -22.94
C PRO A 25 2.83 4.31 -23.37
N VAL A 26 1.73 3.54 -23.36
CA VAL A 26 0.40 4.02 -23.80
C VAL A 26 -0.11 5.22 -23.00
N GLY A 27 0.27 5.35 -21.74
CA GLY A 27 -0.13 6.48 -20.88
C GLY A 27 0.40 7.84 -21.38
N LEU A 28 1.44 7.86 -22.22
CA LEU A 28 1.95 9.07 -22.85
C LEU A 28 1.17 9.49 -24.11
N LEU A 29 0.28 8.66 -24.61
CA LEU A 29 -0.43 8.92 -25.86
C LEU A 29 -1.24 10.23 -25.82
N SER A 30 -1.88 10.55 -24.70
CA SER A 30 -2.64 11.80 -24.52
C SER A 30 -1.72 13.02 -24.54
N ILE A 31 -0.51 12.91 -24.00
CA ILE A 31 0.51 13.96 -24.01
C ILE A 31 1.02 14.16 -25.43
N LEU A 32 1.34 13.07 -26.13
CA LEU A 32 1.80 13.16 -27.52
C LEU A 32 0.76 13.80 -28.43
N LYS A 33 -0.52 13.40 -28.32
CA LYS A 33 -1.61 14.01 -29.08
C LYS A 33 -1.75 15.53 -28.86
N LYS A 34 -1.32 16.02 -27.70
CA LYS A 34 -1.35 17.45 -27.39
C LYS A 34 -0.23 18.23 -28.10
N TYR A 35 0.93 17.62 -28.25
CA TYR A 35 2.11 18.31 -28.81
C TYR A 35 2.41 17.96 -30.26
N PHE A 36 1.92 16.83 -30.74
CA PHE A 36 2.16 16.34 -32.09
C PHE A 36 0.84 16.06 -32.82
N ASN A 37 0.77 16.48 -34.08
CA ASN A 37 -0.29 16.03 -34.95
C ASN A 37 0.02 14.59 -35.42
N LEU A 38 -0.49 13.60 -34.69
CA LEU A 38 -0.22 12.19 -34.95
C LEU A 38 -0.70 11.71 -36.34
N ALA A 39 -1.61 12.46 -37.00
CA ALA A 39 -2.03 12.17 -38.37
C ALA A 39 -0.87 12.30 -39.38
N LYS A 40 0.21 13.00 -39.02
CA LYS A 40 1.44 13.14 -39.84
C LYS A 40 2.45 12.03 -39.64
N TYR A 41 2.21 11.11 -38.70
CA TYR A 41 3.12 10.02 -38.35
C TYR A 41 2.42 8.68 -38.50
N ASN A 42 3.14 7.67 -38.99
CA ASN A 42 2.68 6.30 -38.94
C ASN A 42 2.82 5.80 -37.50
N TYR A 43 1.71 5.44 -36.88
CA TYR A 43 1.75 4.82 -35.55
C TYR A 43 0.84 3.60 -35.46
N SER A 44 1.24 2.63 -34.68
CA SER A 44 0.41 1.49 -34.33
C SER A 44 0.27 1.37 -32.83
N ILE A 45 -0.85 0.83 -32.39
CA ILE A 45 -1.07 0.47 -30.99
C ILE A 45 -1.13 -1.04 -30.92
N ASN A 46 -0.09 -1.65 -30.36
CA ASN A 46 -0.05 -3.11 -30.16
C ASN A 46 -1.01 -3.49 -29.03
N LEU A 47 -2.12 -4.08 -29.37
CA LEU A 47 -3.14 -4.54 -28.44
C LEU A 47 -3.41 -6.02 -28.64
N SER A 48 -3.74 -6.72 -27.55
CA SER A 48 -4.25 -8.10 -27.59
C SER A 48 -5.58 -8.18 -28.33
N ASP A 49 -5.92 -9.38 -28.78
CA ASP A 49 -7.20 -9.68 -29.43
C ASP A 49 -8.38 -9.25 -28.54
N ASP A 50 -9.50 -8.85 -29.18
CA ASP A 50 -10.71 -8.42 -28.47
C ASP A 50 -11.58 -9.64 -28.09
N LYS A 51 -11.05 -10.51 -27.25
CA LYS A 51 -11.77 -11.70 -26.75
C LYS A 51 -12.43 -11.40 -25.43
N LYS A 52 -13.77 -11.28 -25.43
CA LYS A 52 -14.57 -11.11 -24.21
C LYS A 52 -14.63 -12.40 -23.42
N PHE A 53 -14.64 -12.24 -22.10
CA PHE A 53 -14.86 -13.30 -21.11
C PHE A 53 -16.06 -12.94 -20.25
N LYS A 54 -17.05 -13.82 -20.16
CA LYS A 54 -18.23 -13.60 -19.34
C LYS A 54 -17.96 -14.11 -17.91
N PHE A 55 -17.83 -13.17 -16.99
CA PHE A 55 -17.74 -13.48 -15.57
C PHE A 55 -19.12 -13.81 -15.00
N ASN A 56 -19.20 -14.91 -14.24
CA ASN A 56 -20.27 -15.10 -13.29
C ASN A 56 -19.79 -14.51 -11.94
N THR A 57 -20.38 -13.41 -11.52
CA THR A 57 -19.90 -12.64 -10.37
C THR A 57 -21.07 -12.09 -9.55
N ASN A 58 -20.86 -12.00 -8.24
CA ASN A 58 -21.77 -11.43 -7.26
C ASN A 58 -21.14 -10.21 -6.55
N VAL A 59 -20.30 -9.46 -7.23
CA VAL A 59 -19.68 -8.26 -6.64
C VAL A 59 -20.72 -7.17 -6.44
N GLU A 60 -21.10 -6.95 -5.20
CA GLU A 60 -21.94 -5.81 -4.81
C GLU A 60 -21.07 -4.60 -4.50
N LEU A 61 -21.43 -3.45 -5.04
CA LEU A 61 -20.69 -2.20 -4.86
C LEU A 61 -21.58 -1.14 -4.20
N TYR A 62 -20.97 -0.36 -3.32
CA TYR A 62 -21.57 0.91 -2.86
C TYR A 62 -21.63 1.91 -4.02
N ASP A 63 -22.48 2.93 -3.91
CA ASP A 63 -22.70 3.88 -5.01
C ASP A 63 -21.44 4.62 -5.41
N TYR A 64 -20.61 5.06 -4.46
CA TYR A 64 -19.33 5.69 -4.76
C TYR A 64 -18.36 4.75 -5.50
N GLN A 65 -18.42 3.45 -5.19
CA GLN A 65 -17.61 2.44 -5.88
C GLN A 65 -18.11 2.20 -7.31
N LYS A 66 -19.43 2.17 -7.52
CA LYS A 66 -20.02 2.06 -8.86
C LYS A 66 -19.57 3.22 -9.74
N ILE A 67 -19.70 4.47 -9.26
CA ILE A 67 -19.28 5.67 -9.97
C ILE A 67 -17.79 5.58 -10.34
N ALA A 68 -16.94 5.15 -9.42
CA ALA A 68 -15.51 5.00 -9.64
C ALA A 68 -15.18 3.94 -10.71
N VAL A 69 -15.83 2.77 -10.62
CA VAL A 69 -15.66 1.68 -11.60
C VAL A 69 -16.14 2.11 -12.98
N ASP A 70 -17.32 2.72 -13.09
CA ASP A 70 -17.88 3.18 -14.37
C ASP A 70 -17.00 4.25 -15.02
N SER A 71 -16.43 5.16 -14.22
CA SER A 71 -15.47 6.16 -14.70
C SER A 71 -14.21 5.52 -15.27
N CYS A 72 -13.70 4.46 -14.62
CA CYS A 72 -12.56 3.69 -15.11
C CYS A 72 -12.90 2.95 -16.41
N VAL A 73 -14.04 2.26 -16.47
CA VAL A 73 -14.50 1.57 -17.69
C VAL A 73 -14.62 2.55 -18.85
N LYS A 74 -15.28 3.69 -18.66
CA LYS A 74 -15.45 4.72 -19.69
C LYS A 74 -14.13 5.26 -20.23
N LYS A 75 -13.12 5.40 -19.35
CA LYS A 75 -11.80 5.92 -19.75
C LYS A 75 -10.92 4.89 -20.44
N GLY A 76 -11.08 3.61 -20.11
CA GLY A 76 -10.36 2.50 -20.75
C GLY A 76 -8.99 2.17 -20.12
N TYR A 77 -8.28 3.14 -19.54
CA TYR A 77 -7.01 2.98 -18.85
C TYR A 77 -6.74 4.16 -17.90
N GLY A 78 -5.90 3.96 -16.88
CA GLY A 78 -5.48 5.01 -15.96
C GLY A 78 -5.42 4.57 -14.51
N ILE A 79 -5.53 5.52 -13.58
CA ILE A 79 -5.31 5.27 -12.15
C ILE A 79 -6.58 5.59 -11.37
N LEU A 80 -7.02 4.65 -10.53
CA LEU A 80 -8.05 4.85 -9.52
C LEU A 80 -7.37 5.16 -8.18
N ILE A 81 -7.65 6.35 -7.65
CA ILE A 81 -7.23 6.75 -6.32
C ILE A 81 -8.40 6.53 -5.36
N ALA A 82 -8.16 5.78 -4.28
CA ALA A 82 -9.19 5.50 -3.30
C ALA A 82 -8.58 5.29 -1.91
N PRO A 83 -9.16 5.86 -0.84
CA PRO A 83 -8.64 5.75 0.51
C PRO A 83 -8.43 4.31 0.98
N THR A 84 -7.57 4.12 1.99
CA THR A 84 -7.42 2.81 2.62
C THR A 84 -8.73 2.41 3.32
N GLY A 85 -9.22 1.21 3.02
CA GLY A 85 -10.51 0.75 3.56
C GLY A 85 -11.72 0.99 2.64
N SER A 86 -11.58 1.77 1.57
CA SER A 86 -12.66 2.07 0.61
C SER A 86 -13.06 0.88 -0.31
N GLY A 87 -12.39 -0.27 -0.20
CA GLY A 87 -12.68 -1.44 -1.04
C GLY A 87 -11.98 -1.44 -2.41
N LYS A 88 -10.74 -0.89 -2.52
CA LYS A 88 -9.95 -0.89 -3.77
C LYS A 88 -9.91 -2.23 -4.49
N THR A 89 -9.62 -3.31 -3.76
CA THR A 89 -9.55 -4.67 -4.33
C THR A 89 -10.91 -5.09 -4.90
N GLN A 90 -12.00 -4.81 -4.20
CA GLN A 90 -13.35 -5.10 -4.66
C GLN A 90 -13.70 -4.31 -5.92
N MET A 91 -13.39 -3.01 -5.96
CA MET A 91 -13.56 -2.18 -7.16
C MET A 91 -12.71 -2.67 -8.33
N GLY A 92 -11.47 -3.09 -8.11
CA GLY A 92 -10.62 -3.65 -9.16
C GLY A 92 -11.16 -4.96 -9.72
N ILE A 93 -11.70 -5.84 -8.87
CA ILE A 93 -12.36 -7.08 -9.31
C ILE A 93 -13.63 -6.74 -10.12
N ALA A 94 -14.46 -5.84 -9.62
CA ALA A 94 -15.66 -5.39 -10.32
C ALA A 94 -15.32 -4.75 -11.68
N LEU A 95 -14.25 -3.95 -11.74
CA LEU A 95 -13.76 -3.35 -12.97
C LEU A 95 -13.40 -4.42 -14.01
N ILE A 96 -12.67 -5.48 -13.63
CA ILE A 96 -12.35 -6.59 -14.53
C ILE A 96 -13.64 -7.27 -15.01
N CYS A 97 -14.56 -7.56 -14.09
CA CYS A 97 -15.83 -8.22 -14.43
C CYS A 97 -16.68 -7.37 -15.39
N ASN A 98 -16.75 -6.05 -15.17
CA ASN A 98 -17.50 -5.12 -16.03
C ASN A 98 -16.85 -4.96 -17.42
N LEU A 99 -15.51 -4.95 -17.49
CA LEU A 99 -14.80 -4.94 -18.75
C LEU A 99 -15.05 -6.24 -19.54
N GLY A 100 -15.21 -7.36 -18.85
CA GLY A 100 -15.43 -8.67 -19.46
C GLY A 100 -14.22 -9.16 -20.22
N TYR A 101 -13.02 -9.02 -19.65
CA TYR A 101 -11.79 -9.47 -20.28
C TYR A 101 -10.95 -10.31 -19.33
N LYS A 102 -10.18 -11.24 -19.92
CA LYS A 102 -9.14 -11.97 -19.19
C LYS A 102 -8.11 -10.99 -18.65
N ALA A 103 -7.81 -11.07 -17.35
CA ALA A 103 -7.04 -10.08 -16.66
C ALA A 103 -5.84 -10.64 -15.91
N LEU A 104 -4.76 -9.83 -15.86
CA LEU A 104 -3.61 -10.04 -14.98
C LEU A 104 -3.65 -9.03 -13.83
N TRP A 105 -3.67 -9.53 -12.60
CA TRP A 105 -3.58 -8.73 -11.37
C TRP A 105 -2.16 -8.77 -10.85
N ILE A 106 -1.50 -7.64 -10.84
CA ILE A 106 -0.09 -7.50 -10.45
C ILE A 106 -0.01 -6.87 -9.06
N THR A 107 0.70 -7.55 -8.15
CA THR A 107 0.97 -7.06 -6.80
C THR A 107 2.47 -6.92 -6.56
N HIS A 108 2.82 -6.26 -5.46
CA HIS A 108 4.20 -6.03 -5.07
C HIS A 108 4.78 -7.12 -4.17
N THR A 109 3.94 -7.81 -3.40
CA THR A 109 4.35 -8.91 -2.50
C THR A 109 3.43 -10.12 -2.66
N THR A 110 3.94 -11.29 -2.24
CA THR A 110 3.16 -12.53 -2.25
C THR A 110 1.96 -12.47 -1.30
N ASP A 111 2.09 -11.75 -0.17
CA ASP A 111 0.99 -11.61 0.78
C ASP A 111 -0.16 -10.81 0.19
N LEU A 112 0.13 -9.68 -0.49
CA LEU A 112 -0.89 -8.92 -1.24
C LEU A 112 -1.49 -9.75 -2.37
N LEU A 113 -0.69 -10.57 -3.06
CA LEU A 113 -1.20 -11.49 -4.09
C LEU A 113 -2.23 -12.45 -3.50
N ASN A 114 -1.90 -13.11 -2.39
CA ASN A 114 -2.80 -14.05 -1.76
C ASN A 114 -4.08 -13.37 -1.28
N GLN A 115 -3.99 -12.20 -0.63
CA GLN A 115 -5.17 -11.45 -0.20
C GLN A 115 -6.06 -11.03 -1.36
N SER A 116 -5.47 -10.55 -2.46
CA SER A 116 -6.25 -10.17 -3.64
C SER A 116 -6.91 -11.39 -4.29
N TYR A 117 -6.21 -12.52 -4.33
CA TYR A 117 -6.76 -13.80 -4.81
C TYR A 117 -7.91 -14.29 -3.91
N ASP A 118 -7.70 -14.30 -2.60
CA ASP A 118 -8.71 -14.76 -1.63
C ASP A 118 -9.95 -13.85 -1.65
N ARG A 119 -9.73 -12.55 -1.80
CA ARG A 119 -10.83 -11.60 -1.99
C ARG A 119 -11.58 -11.86 -3.31
N ALA A 120 -10.86 -12.11 -4.41
CA ALA A 120 -11.46 -12.43 -5.70
C ALA A 120 -12.28 -13.74 -5.63
N SER A 121 -11.78 -14.73 -4.90
CA SER A 121 -12.47 -16.02 -4.75
C SER A 121 -13.81 -15.95 -3.98
N GLN A 122 -14.10 -14.83 -3.33
CA GLN A 122 -15.41 -14.54 -2.71
C GLN A 122 -16.45 -14.07 -3.73
N TYR A 123 -16.02 -13.53 -4.86
CA TYR A 123 -16.87 -12.90 -5.86
C TYR A 123 -16.86 -13.60 -7.22
N VAL A 124 -15.81 -14.35 -7.51
CA VAL A 124 -15.61 -15.05 -8.79
C VAL A 124 -15.26 -16.50 -8.50
N ASP A 125 -15.87 -17.42 -9.24
CA ASP A 125 -15.61 -18.86 -9.09
C ASP A 125 -14.11 -19.17 -9.23
N LYS A 126 -13.55 -19.93 -8.29
CA LYS A 126 -12.12 -20.28 -8.22
C LYS A 126 -11.59 -20.95 -9.48
N LYS A 127 -12.44 -21.63 -10.26
CA LYS A 127 -12.05 -22.25 -11.55
C LYS A 127 -11.56 -21.23 -12.58
N TYR A 128 -11.96 -19.96 -12.45
CA TYR A 128 -11.54 -18.86 -13.33
C TYR A 128 -10.29 -18.14 -12.84
N LEU A 129 -9.82 -18.48 -11.63
CA LEU A 129 -8.69 -17.82 -11.00
C LEU A 129 -7.41 -18.60 -11.19
N GLY A 130 -6.30 -17.91 -11.41
CA GLY A 130 -4.97 -18.50 -11.53
C GLY A 130 -3.93 -17.75 -10.72
N LYS A 131 -2.77 -18.37 -10.51
CA LYS A 131 -1.60 -17.76 -9.87
C LYS A 131 -0.33 -18.08 -10.66
N ILE A 132 0.51 -17.06 -10.86
CA ILE A 132 1.89 -17.22 -11.33
C ILE A 132 2.81 -16.90 -10.16
N THR A 133 3.52 -17.91 -9.68
CA THR A 133 4.49 -17.83 -8.58
C THR A 133 5.83 -18.37 -9.03
N GLY A 134 6.90 -18.22 -8.22
CA GLY A 134 8.26 -18.62 -8.59
C GLY A 134 8.46 -20.11 -8.93
N GLY A 135 7.51 -20.99 -8.58
CA GLY A 135 7.57 -22.43 -8.87
C GLY A 135 6.39 -22.97 -9.68
N LYS A 136 5.37 -22.14 -9.98
CA LYS A 136 4.16 -22.60 -10.66
C LYS A 136 3.55 -21.52 -11.54
N LYS A 137 3.32 -21.82 -12.82
CA LYS A 137 2.60 -20.98 -13.78
C LYS A 137 1.22 -21.60 -14.02
N GLN A 138 0.20 -21.10 -13.30
CA GLN A 138 -1.19 -21.50 -13.50
C GLN A 138 -1.98 -20.27 -13.96
N ILE A 139 -2.27 -20.19 -15.24
CA ILE A 139 -3.03 -19.10 -15.85
C ILE A 139 -4.52 -19.41 -15.68
N GLY A 140 -5.26 -18.51 -15.02
CA GLY A 140 -6.71 -18.59 -14.92
C GLY A 140 -7.38 -18.19 -16.24
N SER A 141 -8.56 -18.72 -16.50
CA SER A 141 -9.34 -18.30 -17.68
C SER A 141 -9.97 -16.91 -17.52
N GLY A 142 -10.12 -16.42 -16.29
CA GLY A 142 -10.64 -15.10 -15.97
C GLY A 142 -9.57 -14.15 -15.42
N ILE A 143 -9.13 -14.37 -14.18
CA ILE A 143 -8.16 -13.49 -13.50
C ILE A 143 -6.93 -14.29 -13.07
N THR A 144 -5.76 -13.83 -13.43
CA THR A 144 -4.48 -14.41 -12.99
C THR A 144 -3.76 -13.43 -12.08
N PHE A 145 -3.28 -13.90 -10.94
CA PHE A 145 -2.56 -13.10 -9.94
C PHE A 145 -1.07 -13.39 -9.98
N ALA A 146 -0.25 -12.35 -9.99
CA ALA A 146 1.21 -12.49 -10.02
C ALA A 146 1.89 -11.36 -9.23
N THR A 147 3.11 -11.59 -8.74
CA THR A 147 3.96 -10.49 -8.26
C THR A 147 4.77 -9.92 -9.40
N ILE A 148 5.08 -8.63 -9.33
CA ILE A 148 5.92 -7.96 -10.34
C ILE A 148 7.31 -8.60 -10.45
N GLN A 149 7.88 -9.06 -9.33
CA GLN A 149 9.19 -9.72 -9.30
C GLN A 149 9.15 -11.06 -10.04
N THR A 150 8.10 -11.86 -9.81
CA THR A 150 7.93 -13.13 -10.54
C THR A 150 7.84 -12.90 -12.03
N LEU A 151 7.00 -11.95 -12.46
CA LEU A 151 6.83 -11.62 -13.88
C LEU A 151 8.13 -11.09 -14.51
N ALA A 152 8.88 -10.23 -13.80
CA ALA A 152 10.13 -9.67 -14.33
C ALA A 152 11.21 -10.72 -14.58
N ASN A 153 11.14 -11.86 -13.90
CA ASN A 153 12.09 -12.99 -14.06
C ASN A 153 11.64 -14.02 -15.10
N LEU A 154 10.43 -13.87 -15.67
CA LEU A 154 9.93 -14.75 -16.72
C LEU A 154 10.25 -14.21 -18.12
N ASP A 155 10.28 -15.11 -19.11
CA ASP A 155 10.06 -14.71 -20.48
C ASP A 155 8.58 -14.34 -20.66
N LEU A 156 8.35 -13.10 -21.07
CA LEU A 156 7.00 -12.56 -21.20
C LEU A 156 6.42 -12.70 -22.61
N LEU A 157 7.15 -13.30 -23.54
CA LEU A 157 6.65 -13.51 -24.92
C LEU A 157 5.35 -14.30 -24.94
N ASP A 158 5.29 -15.41 -24.17
CA ASP A 158 4.08 -16.21 -24.04
C ASP A 158 2.90 -15.49 -23.38
N LEU A 159 3.18 -14.43 -22.60
CA LEU A 159 2.15 -13.67 -21.89
C LEU A 159 1.74 -12.40 -22.64
N LYS A 160 2.43 -12.06 -23.73
CA LYS A 160 2.25 -10.78 -24.44
C LYS A 160 0.79 -10.50 -24.79
N ASN A 161 0.11 -11.49 -25.35
CA ASN A 161 -1.28 -11.37 -25.83
C ASN A 161 -2.28 -12.13 -24.94
N GLU A 162 -1.83 -12.68 -23.81
CA GLU A 162 -2.64 -13.57 -22.97
C GLU A 162 -3.72 -12.81 -22.19
N PHE A 163 -3.49 -11.52 -21.90
CA PHE A 163 -4.36 -10.70 -21.06
C PHE A 163 -4.79 -9.44 -21.79
N ASN A 164 -6.09 -9.13 -21.73
CA ASN A 164 -6.68 -7.93 -22.29
C ASN A 164 -6.77 -6.80 -21.25
N ALA A 165 -6.76 -7.14 -19.96
CA ALA A 165 -6.74 -6.20 -18.88
C ALA A 165 -5.57 -6.46 -17.92
N VAL A 166 -4.99 -5.39 -17.39
CA VAL A 166 -3.94 -5.44 -16.37
C VAL A 166 -4.34 -4.52 -15.23
N ILE A 167 -4.40 -5.05 -14.02
CA ILE A 167 -4.54 -4.27 -12.79
C ILE A 167 -3.20 -4.28 -12.05
N VAL A 168 -2.74 -3.11 -11.66
CA VAL A 168 -1.54 -2.93 -10.85
C VAL A 168 -1.95 -2.41 -9.49
N ASP A 169 -1.91 -3.27 -8.49
CA ASP A 169 -2.28 -2.90 -7.12
C ASP A 169 -1.13 -2.17 -6.43
N GLU A 170 -1.47 -1.17 -5.61
CA GLU A 170 -0.53 -0.24 -4.96
C GLU A 170 0.49 0.35 -5.96
N CYS A 171 -0.02 0.83 -7.10
CA CYS A 171 0.79 1.25 -8.25
C CYS A 171 1.79 2.39 -7.94
N HIS A 172 1.61 3.15 -6.85
CA HIS A 172 2.57 4.15 -6.39
C HIS A 172 3.93 3.57 -6.01
N ARG A 173 4.00 2.26 -5.70
CA ARG A 173 5.27 1.58 -5.32
C ARG A 173 6.16 1.22 -6.49
N LEU A 174 5.64 1.27 -7.70
CA LEU A 174 6.33 0.75 -8.90
C LEU A 174 7.45 1.66 -9.39
N ALA A 175 7.35 2.94 -9.12
CA ALA A 175 8.32 3.95 -9.53
C ALA A 175 9.38 4.28 -8.45
N GLY A 176 9.63 3.39 -7.46
CA GLY A 176 10.37 3.77 -6.26
C GLY A 176 11.90 3.74 -6.34
N THR A 177 12.50 2.93 -7.23
CA THR A 177 13.96 2.85 -7.44
C THR A 177 14.24 2.53 -8.91
N PRO A 178 15.46 2.81 -9.42
CA PRO A 178 15.81 2.45 -10.81
C PRO A 178 15.58 0.97 -11.13
N THR A 179 15.88 0.06 -10.19
CA THR A 179 15.67 -1.37 -10.35
C THR A 179 14.18 -1.73 -10.42
N LYS A 180 13.36 -1.19 -9.52
CA LYS A 180 11.90 -1.41 -9.52
C LYS A 180 11.26 -0.84 -10.78
N LEU A 181 11.71 0.34 -11.21
CA LEU A 181 11.24 0.95 -12.44
C LEU A 181 11.57 0.09 -13.66
N LYS A 182 12.79 -0.48 -13.75
CA LYS A 182 13.18 -1.40 -14.83
C LYS A 182 12.29 -2.65 -14.86
N GLN A 183 12.03 -3.27 -13.71
CA GLN A 183 11.15 -4.44 -13.62
C GLN A 183 9.73 -4.10 -14.07
N PHE A 184 9.19 -3.00 -13.58
CA PHE A 184 7.85 -2.56 -13.95
C PHE A 184 7.74 -2.22 -15.44
N SER A 185 8.67 -1.44 -15.95
CA SER A 185 8.76 -1.09 -17.37
C SER A 185 8.81 -2.36 -18.25
N LYS A 186 9.70 -3.30 -17.91
CA LYS A 186 9.81 -4.58 -18.62
C LYS A 186 8.45 -5.29 -18.65
N VAL A 187 7.79 -5.45 -17.50
CA VAL A 187 6.54 -6.22 -17.42
C VAL A 187 5.40 -5.51 -18.14
N VAL A 188 5.14 -4.23 -17.81
CA VAL A 188 3.95 -3.53 -18.31
C VAL A 188 4.04 -3.22 -19.80
N ASN A 189 5.25 -2.96 -20.33
CA ASN A 189 5.45 -2.73 -21.76
C ASN A 189 5.41 -4.03 -22.58
N SER A 190 5.81 -5.16 -22.00
CA SER A 190 5.74 -6.46 -22.71
C SER A 190 4.32 -7.00 -22.88
N LEU A 191 3.34 -6.47 -22.13
CA LEU A 191 1.95 -6.91 -22.20
C LEU A 191 1.15 -6.01 -23.16
N ALA A 192 0.55 -6.61 -24.18
CA ALA A 192 -0.28 -5.92 -25.17
C ALA A 192 -1.73 -5.70 -24.71
N ALA A 193 -1.96 -5.60 -23.39
CA ALA A 193 -3.28 -5.44 -22.82
C ALA A 193 -3.95 -4.12 -23.24
N ARG A 194 -5.23 -4.21 -23.62
CA ARG A 194 -6.07 -3.04 -24.03
C ARG A 194 -6.33 -2.09 -22.86
N HIS A 195 -6.49 -2.65 -21.66
CA HIS A 195 -6.89 -1.94 -20.46
C HIS A 195 -5.81 -2.10 -19.40
N LYS A 196 -5.22 -0.98 -18.95
CA LYS A 196 -4.18 -0.97 -17.92
C LYS A 196 -4.57 0.00 -16.82
N TYR A 197 -4.79 -0.51 -15.62
CA TYR A 197 -5.21 0.32 -14.49
C TYR A 197 -4.27 0.18 -13.32
N GLY A 198 -4.07 1.29 -12.61
CA GLY A 198 -3.43 1.33 -11.30
C GLY A 198 -4.44 1.56 -10.20
N LEU A 199 -4.30 0.86 -9.09
CA LEU A 199 -5.05 1.11 -7.86
C LEU A 199 -4.08 1.65 -6.81
N THR A 200 -4.46 2.72 -6.10
CA THR A 200 -3.63 3.26 -5.02
C THR A 200 -4.45 4.08 -4.03
N ALA A 201 -3.98 4.17 -2.78
CA ALA A 201 -4.55 5.11 -1.81
C ALA A 201 -4.01 6.54 -2.00
N THR A 202 -2.81 6.69 -2.54
CA THR A 202 -2.20 7.98 -2.82
C THR A 202 -1.26 7.84 -3.99
N LEU A 203 -1.32 8.79 -4.92
CA LEU A 203 -0.39 8.84 -6.05
C LEU A 203 0.77 9.79 -5.78
N HIS A 204 0.53 10.80 -4.92
CA HIS A 204 1.53 11.82 -4.62
C HIS A 204 2.78 11.24 -3.96
N ARG A 205 3.94 11.59 -4.50
CA ARG A 205 5.27 11.20 -4.01
C ARG A 205 6.13 12.44 -3.82
N SER A 206 6.90 12.46 -2.76
CA SER A 206 7.83 13.57 -2.47
C SER A 206 9.00 13.67 -3.47
N ASP A 207 9.26 12.59 -4.22
CA ASP A 207 10.32 12.51 -5.25
C ASP A 207 9.82 12.85 -6.67
N GLY A 208 8.51 13.11 -6.86
CA GLY A 208 7.91 13.48 -8.15
C GLY A 208 7.81 12.33 -9.16
N LEU A 209 8.10 11.08 -8.75
CA LEU A 209 8.06 9.91 -9.63
C LEU A 209 6.65 9.41 -9.96
N GLU A 210 5.59 10.03 -9.41
CA GLU A 210 4.22 9.74 -9.81
C GLU A 210 3.95 9.94 -11.30
N LYS A 211 4.65 10.90 -11.93
CA LYS A 211 4.58 11.13 -13.38
C LYS A 211 4.99 9.90 -14.19
N THR A 212 5.96 9.13 -13.68
CA THR A 212 6.39 7.88 -14.31
C THR A 212 5.28 6.82 -14.26
N THR A 213 4.61 6.68 -13.11
CA THR A 213 3.46 5.77 -13.00
C THR A 213 2.35 6.17 -13.98
N MET A 214 2.07 7.47 -14.09
CA MET A 214 1.09 7.99 -15.05
C MET A 214 1.51 7.77 -16.51
N ALA A 215 2.79 7.82 -16.82
CA ALA A 215 3.28 7.55 -18.17
C ALA A 215 2.99 6.10 -18.62
N TYR A 216 3.04 5.13 -17.71
CA TYR A 216 2.74 3.73 -18.01
C TYR A 216 1.26 3.39 -17.98
N LEU A 217 0.52 3.91 -17.00
CA LEU A 217 -0.86 3.51 -16.74
C LEU A 217 -1.89 4.54 -17.24
N GLY A 218 -1.46 5.77 -17.52
CA GLY A 218 -2.35 6.88 -17.85
C GLY A 218 -2.64 7.80 -16.66
N SER A 219 -3.39 8.87 -16.93
CA SER A 219 -3.80 9.82 -15.91
C SER A 219 -4.88 9.24 -14.98
N VAL A 220 -5.14 9.92 -13.87
CA VAL A 220 -6.17 9.53 -12.91
C VAL A 220 -7.54 9.41 -13.60
N CYS A 221 -8.19 8.26 -13.45
CA CYS A 221 -9.55 8.00 -13.93
C CYS A 221 -10.58 8.60 -12.99
N PHE A 222 -10.40 8.33 -11.72
CA PHE A 222 -11.28 8.80 -10.65
C PHE A 222 -10.52 8.88 -9.34
N SER A 223 -10.89 9.82 -8.49
CA SER A 223 -10.38 9.96 -7.12
C SER A 223 -11.56 9.95 -6.17
N ILE A 224 -11.58 8.97 -5.28
CA ILE A 224 -12.54 8.90 -4.17
C ILE A 224 -11.94 9.71 -3.03
N GLU A 225 -12.67 10.69 -2.55
CA GLU A 225 -12.27 11.50 -1.41
C GLU A 225 -12.63 10.81 -0.09
N GLU A 226 -11.95 11.15 1.01
CA GLU A 226 -12.24 10.63 2.35
C GLU A 226 -13.70 10.90 2.76
N ASN A 227 -14.28 12.02 2.31
CA ASN A 227 -15.66 12.39 2.59
C ASN A 227 -16.69 11.46 1.91
N ASP A 228 -16.35 10.89 0.76
CA ASP A 228 -17.25 9.98 0.04
C ASP A 228 -17.42 8.64 0.78
N VAL A 229 -16.50 8.33 1.69
CA VAL A 229 -16.43 7.05 2.40
C VAL A 229 -16.63 7.20 3.91
N LYS A 230 -16.91 8.39 4.42
CA LYS A 230 -16.99 8.68 5.87
C LYS A 230 -17.97 7.79 6.61
N ASP A 231 -19.08 7.41 5.98
CA ASP A 231 -20.09 6.54 6.58
C ASP A 231 -19.70 5.04 6.55
N LYS A 232 -18.60 4.70 5.88
CA LYS A 232 -18.08 3.33 5.73
C LYS A 232 -16.72 3.12 6.38
N ILE A 233 -16.09 4.21 6.81
CA ILE A 233 -14.78 4.20 7.47
C ILE A 233 -14.93 4.94 8.79
N ILE A 234 -14.65 4.27 9.90
CA ILE A 234 -14.73 4.86 11.24
C ILE A 234 -13.77 6.06 11.35
N SER A 235 -14.24 7.17 11.92
CA SER A 235 -13.35 8.27 12.28
C SER A 235 -12.38 7.80 13.37
N ALA A 236 -11.13 8.22 13.28
CA ALA A 236 -10.13 7.92 14.30
C ALA A 236 -9.80 9.17 15.12
N THR A 237 -9.67 8.96 16.42
CA THR A 237 -9.18 9.99 17.36
C THR A 237 -7.69 9.77 17.58
N VAL A 238 -6.89 10.82 17.42
CA VAL A 238 -5.44 10.80 17.62
C VAL A 238 -5.09 11.55 18.89
N PHE A 239 -4.44 10.88 19.82
CA PHE A 239 -3.87 11.50 21.01
C PHE A 239 -2.36 11.67 20.86
N LYS A 240 -1.88 12.91 20.96
CA LYS A 240 -0.46 13.21 21.11
C LYS A 240 -0.04 12.86 22.53
N ILE A 241 0.87 11.91 22.66
CA ILE A 241 1.42 11.50 23.93
C ILE A 241 2.80 12.12 24.10
N ASN A 242 2.90 13.14 24.94
CA ASN A 242 4.18 13.76 25.25
C ASN A 242 4.99 12.80 26.14
N THR A 243 6.17 12.37 25.67
CA THR A 243 7.02 11.41 26.41
C THR A 243 7.89 12.10 27.46
N GLY A 244 8.17 13.38 27.29
CA GLY A 244 9.13 14.14 28.12
C GLY A 244 10.60 13.81 27.84
N ILE A 245 10.88 12.89 26.91
CA ILE A 245 12.24 12.47 26.58
C ILE A 245 12.94 13.53 25.75
N LYS A 246 14.06 14.00 26.24
CA LYS A 246 14.94 14.97 25.56
C LYS A 246 15.98 14.23 24.70
N ILE A 247 16.54 14.96 23.75
CA ILE A 247 17.65 14.43 22.95
C ILE A 247 18.92 14.30 23.79
N ASP A 248 19.63 13.20 23.61
CA ASP A 248 20.94 12.97 24.23
C ASP A 248 22.07 13.28 23.23
N THR A 249 23.25 13.62 23.76
CA THR A 249 24.44 13.90 22.96
C THR A 249 24.88 12.72 22.07
N CYS A 250 24.61 11.49 22.50
CA CYS A 250 24.88 10.28 21.70
C CYS A 250 24.06 10.24 20.38
N CYS A 251 23.02 11.07 20.29
CA CYS A 251 22.19 11.20 19.08
C CYS A 251 22.73 12.20 18.06
N LEU A 252 23.85 12.85 18.35
CA LEU A 252 24.42 13.90 17.51
C LEU A 252 25.67 13.39 16.78
N ASP A 253 25.86 13.86 15.55
CA ASP A 253 27.13 13.76 14.83
C ASP A 253 28.12 14.82 15.35
N ILE A 254 29.39 14.73 14.91
CA ILE A 254 30.48 15.64 15.32
C ILE A 254 30.15 17.13 15.02
N ASP A 255 29.40 17.38 13.98
CA ASP A 255 28.96 18.73 13.57
C ASP A 255 27.72 19.24 14.33
N GLY A 256 27.24 18.49 15.33
CA GLY A 256 26.05 18.82 16.12
C GLY A 256 24.72 18.52 15.42
N THR A 257 24.75 17.93 14.22
CA THR A 257 23.54 17.49 13.53
C THR A 257 22.99 16.20 14.09
N ILE A 258 21.67 15.99 13.99
CA ILE A 258 21.05 14.78 14.51
C ILE A 258 21.34 13.57 13.62
N ASN A 259 22.05 12.59 14.16
CA ASN A 259 22.18 11.26 13.55
C ASN A 259 20.88 10.50 13.75
N TYR A 260 20.15 10.29 12.66
CA TYR A 260 18.82 9.68 12.74
C TYR A 260 18.87 8.21 13.26
N ASN A 261 19.89 7.44 12.88
CA ASN A 261 20.00 6.04 13.35
C ASN A 261 20.27 5.98 14.86
N ASN A 262 21.19 6.82 15.34
CA ASN A 262 21.50 6.90 16.78
C ASN A 262 20.27 7.37 17.56
N LEU A 263 19.56 8.39 17.07
CA LEU A 263 18.32 8.87 17.70
C LEU A 263 17.27 7.76 17.81
N ILE A 264 17.02 7.02 16.75
CA ILE A 264 16.04 5.93 16.76
C ILE A 264 16.44 4.80 17.71
N ASN A 265 17.73 4.46 17.77
CA ASN A 265 18.24 3.47 18.72
C ASN A 265 18.13 3.95 20.17
N TYR A 266 18.46 5.22 20.43
CA TYR A 266 18.31 5.84 21.74
C TYR A 266 16.86 5.81 22.22
N LEU A 267 15.91 6.26 21.39
CA LEU A 267 14.49 6.28 21.73
C LEU A 267 13.93 4.85 21.93
N ALA A 268 14.40 3.89 21.17
CA ALA A 268 14.00 2.49 21.30
C ALA A 268 14.50 1.84 22.59
N ALA A 269 15.68 2.21 23.04
CA ALA A 269 16.29 1.68 24.26
C ALA A 269 15.86 2.42 25.55
N ASN A 270 15.23 3.60 25.44
CA ASN A 270 14.90 4.43 26.59
C ASN A 270 13.80 3.76 27.45
N GLU A 271 14.16 3.38 28.67
CA GLU A 271 13.27 2.66 29.59
C GLU A 271 12.04 3.46 30.00
N ASP A 272 12.20 4.74 30.32
CA ASP A 272 11.06 5.58 30.79
C ASP A 272 10.04 5.77 29.69
N ARG A 273 10.52 5.92 28.45
CA ARG A 273 9.68 5.94 27.27
C ARG A 273 8.91 4.63 27.07
N ASN A 274 9.59 3.50 27.23
CA ASN A 274 9.00 2.17 27.10
C ASN A 274 8.01 1.88 28.25
N LYS A 275 8.26 2.33 29.45
CA LYS A 275 7.31 2.27 30.59
C LYS A 275 6.07 3.13 30.34
N LEU A 276 6.23 4.31 29.71
CA LEU A 276 5.09 5.13 29.31
C LEU A 276 4.23 4.43 28.26
N ILE A 277 4.85 3.84 27.24
CA ILE A 277 4.14 3.04 26.22
C ILE A 277 3.36 1.91 26.89
N LEU A 278 4.00 1.14 27.77
CA LEU A 278 3.36 0.07 28.55
C LEU A 278 2.11 0.57 29.29
N ARG A 279 2.17 1.75 29.93
CA ARG A 279 1.03 2.32 30.65
C ARG A 279 -0.21 2.48 29.75
N TYR A 280 -0.03 2.95 28.52
CA TYR A 280 -1.13 3.08 27.56
C TYR A 280 -1.61 1.72 27.04
N LEU A 281 -0.71 0.74 26.86
CA LEU A 281 -1.11 -0.63 26.51
C LEU A 281 -1.96 -1.27 27.62
N LEU A 282 -1.60 -1.05 28.90
CA LEU A 282 -2.38 -1.55 30.05
C LEU A 282 -3.73 -0.86 30.20
N LYS A 283 -3.83 0.42 29.84
CA LYS A 283 -5.12 1.15 29.81
C LYS A 283 -6.11 0.52 28.84
N ASP A 284 -5.63 0.07 27.69
CA ASP A 284 -6.44 -0.50 26.61
C ASP A 284 -6.37 -2.05 26.58
N LYS A 285 -6.26 -2.70 27.74
CA LYS A 285 -6.06 -4.14 27.85
C LYS A 285 -7.19 -5.02 27.29
N GLN A 286 -8.38 -4.46 27.14
CA GLN A 286 -9.55 -5.15 26.56
C GLN A 286 -9.69 -4.88 25.05
N GLU A 287 -8.87 -4.01 24.47
CA GLU A 287 -8.97 -3.56 23.11
C GLU A 287 -7.99 -4.31 22.19
N TYR A 288 -8.20 -4.21 20.90
CA TYR A 288 -7.34 -4.84 19.90
C TYR A 288 -6.26 -3.87 19.43
N ASN A 289 -5.06 -4.07 19.94
CA ASN A 289 -3.94 -3.14 19.82
C ASN A 289 -3.00 -3.53 18.70
N LEU A 290 -2.64 -2.57 17.83
CA LEU A 290 -1.58 -2.66 16.84
C LEU A 290 -0.42 -1.74 17.26
N ILE A 291 0.73 -2.35 17.60
CA ILE A 291 1.92 -1.65 18.08
C ILE A 291 2.97 -1.66 16.97
N LEU A 292 3.32 -0.48 16.47
CA LEU A 292 4.20 -0.33 15.32
C LEU A 292 5.50 0.39 15.64
N SER A 293 6.60 -0.21 15.21
CA SER A 293 7.94 0.34 15.26
C SER A 293 8.70 0.11 13.96
N GLN A 294 9.75 0.89 13.70
CA GLN A 294 10.71 0.59 12.64
C GLN A 294 11.84 -0.34 13.08
N ARG A 295 11.97 -0.65 14.39
CA ARG A 295 13.00 -1.50 14.98
C ARG A 295 12.34 -2.69 15.67
N ILE A 296 12.79 -3.89 15.31
CA ILE A 296 12.28 -5.12 15.93
C ILE A 296 12.72 -5.22 17.39
N GLU A 297 13.92 -4.76 17.71
CA GLU A 297 14.47 -4.74 19.06
C GLU A 297 13.59 -3.91 20.00
N HIS A 298 13.07 -2.78 19.52
CA HIS A 298 12.12 -1.95 20.28
C HIS A 298 10.81 -2.69 20.57
N LEU A 299 10.27 -3.38 19.56
CA LEU A 299 9.06 -4.20 19.75
C LEU A 299 9.31 -5.29 20.79
N ILE A 300 10.46 -5.94 20.76
CA ILE A 300 10.86 -6.97 21.75
C ILE A 300 10.97 -6.34 23.14
N SER A 301 11.61 -5.18 23.27
CA SER A 301 11.76 -4.50 24.56
C SER A 301 10.40 -4.16 25.18
N VAL A 302 9.47 -3.58 24.41
CA VAL A 302 8.13 -3.26 24.90
C VAL A 302 7.31 -4.53 25.17
N TYR A 303 7.40 -5.55 24.32
CA TYR A 303 6.76 -6.85 24.52
C TYR A 303 7.20 -7.52 25.84
N ASN A 304 8.50 -7.49 26.15
CA ASN A 304 9.04 -8.09 27.37
C ASN A 304 8.57 -7.39 28.65
N LEU A 305 8.17 -6.12 28.57
CA LEU A 305 7.60 -5.38 29.70
C LEU A 305 6.15 -5.76 30.00
N LEU A 306 5.45 -6.42 29.07
CA LEU A 306 4.06 -6.84 29.31
C LEU A 306 4.00 -7.84 30.49
N PRO A 307 2.97 -7.76 31.34
CA PRO A 307 2.64 -8.84 32.27
C PRO A 307 2.41 -10.17 31.54
N ASP A 308 2.71 -11.29 32.17
CA ASP A 308 2.65 -12.61 31.52
C ASP A 308 1.26 -12.94 30.98
N GLU A 309 0.19 -12.57 31.68
CA GLU A 309 -1.20 -12.71 31.21
C GLU A 309 -1.44 -12.00 29.87
N LEU A 310 -0.79 -10.85 29.63
CA LEU A 310 -0.93 -10.10 28.38
C LEU A 310 0.03 -10.60 27.30
N LYS A 311 1.19 -11.17 27.68
CA LYS A 311 2.07 -11.87 26.72
C LYS A 311 1.36 -13.05 26.07
N GLU A 312 0.56 -13.79 26.85
CA GLU A 312 -0.27 -14.87 26.29
C GLU A 312 -1.29 -14.38 25.26
N LYS A 313 -1.75 -13.12 25.38
CA LYS A 313 -2.66 -12.46 24.44
C LYS A 313 -1.94 -11.67 23.35
N ALA A 314 -0.62 -11.72 23.28
CA ALA A 314 0.17 -10.95 22.34
C ALA A 314 0.78 -11.83 21.23
N VAL A 315 1.02 -11.23 20.08
CA VAL A 315 1.80 -11.78 18.98
C VAL A 315 2.86 -10.76 18.55
N LEU A 316 4.09 -11.25 18.32
CA LEU A 316 5.18 -10.45 17.81
C LEU A 316 5.54 -10.91 16.40
N LEU A 317 5.18 -10.12 15.38
CA LEU A 317 5.49 -10.40 14.00
C LEU A 317 6.88 -9.86 13.64
N ASN A 318 7.73 -10.72 13.10
CA ASN A 318 9.02 -10.32 12.57
C ASN A 318 9.31 -10.98 11.21
N SER A 319 10.31 -10.46 10.50
CA SER A 319 10.69 -10.93 9.16
C SER A 319 11.28 -12.34 9.14
N LYS A 320 11.76 -12.84 10.30
CA LYS A 320 12.35 -14.19 10.44
C LYS A 320 11.28 -15.28 10.64
N MET A 321 10.04 -14.90 10.94
CA MET A 321 8.94 -15.87 11.07
C MET A 321 8.67 -16.56 9.73
N SER A 322 8.39 -17.85 9.79
CA SER A 322 7.87 -18.57 8.64
C SER A 322 6.53 -17.98 8.18
N LYS A 323 6.20 -18.13 6.90
CA LYS A 323 4.93 -17.65 6.35
C LYS A 323 3.75 -18.27 7.12
N ASN A 324 3.81 -19.56 7.39
CA ASN A 324 2.76 -20.28 8.13
C ASN A 324 2.56 -19.74 9.55
N SER A 325 3.65 -19.51 10.29
CA SER A 325 3.59 -18.94 11.65
C SER A 325 2.97 -17.54 11.64
N ARG A 326 3.25 -16.74 10.62
CA ARG A 326 2.68 -15.39 10.45
C ARG A 326 1.17 -15.46 10.15
N GLU A 327 0.76 -16.34 9.24
CA GLU A 327 -0.65 -16.57 8.92
C GLU A 327 -1.44 -17.04 10.15
N GLN A 328 -0.89 -17.97 10.94
CA GLN A 328 -1.50 -18.42 12.18
C GLN A 328 -1.64 -17.30 13.22
N ALA A 329 -0.63 -16.43 13.35
CA ALA A 329 -0.71 -15.27 14.25
C ALA A 329 -1.83 -14.30 13.83
N ILE A 330 -1.99 -14.05 12.54
CA ILE A 330 -3.05 -13.20 11.99
C ILE A 330 -4.44 -13.85 12.23
N LEU A 331 -4.58 -15.15 11.99
CA LEU A 331 -5.83 -15.88 12.25
C LEU A 331 -6.25 -15.81 13.73
N LYS A 332 -5.31 -15.96 14.67
CA LYS A 332 -5.59 -15.81 16.10
C LYS A 332 -6.06 -14.41 16.47
N MET A 333 -5.52 -13.37 15.84
CA MET A 333 -6.00 -12.00 16.02
C MET A 333 -7.40 -11.81 15.43
N GLN A 334 -7.66 -12.37 14.26
CA GLN A 334 -9.01 -12.32 13.63
C GLN A 334 -10.05 -13.06 14.44
N ALA A 335 -9.71 -14.21 15.03
CA ALA A 335 -10.57 -14.98 15.92
C ALA A 335 -10.84 -14.29 17.28
N GLY A 336 -9.99 -13.30 17.65
CA GLY A 336 -10.07 -12.63 18.96
C GLY A 336 -9.37 -13.38 20.09
N GLU A 337 -8.62 -14.43 19.78
CA GLU A 337 -7.79 -15.18 20.77
C GLU A 337 -6.60 -14.33 21.25
N LYS A 338 -6.15 -13.41 20.41
CA LYS A 338 -5.06 -12.45 20.68
C LYS A 338 -5.59 -11.04 20.48
N ASN A 339 -5.10 -10.09 21.27
CA ASN A 339 -5.52 -8.71 21.20
C ASN A 339 -4.36 -7.68 21.19
N TYR A 340 -3.10 -8.15 21.20
CA TYR A 340 -1.92 -7.31 20.99
C TYR A 340 -1.12 -7.82 19.81
N MET A 341 -0.89 -6.97 18.80
CA MET A 341 -0.05 -7.28 17.67
C MET A 341 1.11 -6.29 17.59
N PHE A 342 2.31 -6.80 17.80
CA PHE A 342 3.56 -6.09 17.62
C PHE A 342 4.11 -6.36 16.22
N ALA A 343 4.31 -5.32 15.41
CA ALA A 343 4.79 -5.48 14.04
C ALA A 343 5.66 -4.30 13.61
N THR A 344 6.55 -4.53 12.65
CA THR A 344 7.27 -3.42 12.01
C THR A 344 6.36 -2.67 11.06
N TYR A 345 6.66 -1.39 10.78
CA TYR A 345 5.91 -0.59 9.80
C TYR A 345 5.83 -1.25 8.42
N SER A 346 6.88 -1.95 7.99
CA SER A 346 6.89 -2.68 6.71
C SER A 346 5.88 -3.82 6.70
N LEU A 347 5.83 -4.63 7.76
CA LEU A 347 4.87 -5.73 7.89
C LEU A 347 3.42 -5.22 7.98
N ALA A 348 3.21 -4.10 8.67
CA ALA A 348 1.88 -3.48 8.73
C ALA A 348 1.40 -2.95 7.37
N LYS A 349 2.32 -2.50 6.50
CA LYS A 349 2.01 -2.14 5.12
C LYS A 349 1.56 -3.33 4.27
N GLU A 350 2.12 -4.51 4.51
CA GLU A 350 2.02 -5.69 3.65
C GLU A 350 0.78 -6.56 3.88
N GLY A 351 -0.33 -5.94 4.35
CA GLY A 351 -1.60 -6.64 4.21
C GLY A 351 -2.16 -7.26 5.48
N LEU A 352 -2.02 -6.61 6.64
CA LEU A 352 -2.78 -6.99 7.82
C LEU A 352 -4.28 -6.73 7.61
N ASP A 353 -5.08 -7.76 7.35
CA ASP A 353 -6.53 -7.68 7.26
C ASP A 353 -7.18 -8.21 8.54
N ILE A 354 -7.15 -7.38 9.60
CA ILE A 354 -7.72 -7.71 10.90
C ILE A 354 -8.74 -6.64 11.24
N LYS A 355 -10.01 -6.91 11.03
CA LYS A 355 -11.12 -5.96 11.25
C LYS A 355 -11.30 -5.57 12.72
N ARG A 356 -10.84 -6.39 13.64
CA ARG A 356 -10.98 -6.16 15.10
C ARG A 356 -10.05 -5.06 15.61
N LEU A 357 -8.95 -4.72 14.90
CA LEU A 357 -8.02 -3.68 15.33
C LEU A 357 -8.72 -2.33 15.52
N ASN A 358 -8.55 -1.71 16.69
CA ASN A 358 -9.14 -0.43 17.03
C ASN A 358 -8.23 0.49 17.84
N ARG A 359 -7.02 0.04 18.20
CA ARG A 359 -5.97 0.85 18.81
C ARG A 359 -4.70 0.79 17.99
N LEU A 360 -4.09 1.92 17.76
CA LEU A 360 -2.81 2.03 17.05
C LEU A 360 -1.81 2.79 17.90
N HIS A 361 -0.66 2.18 18.15
CA HIS A 361 0.45 2.80 18.84
C HIS A 361 1.62 3.00 17.88
N LEU A 362 1.93 4.26 17.54
CA LEU A 362 3.10 4.62 16.74
C LEU A 362 4.27 4.89 17.67
N ILE A 363 4.94 3.80 18.11
CA ILE A 363 5.91 3.86 19.20
C ILE A 363 7.31 4.36 18.81
N LEU A 364 7.60 4.61 17.53
CA LEU A 364 8.77 5.36 17.05
C LEU A 364 8.36 6.39 16.01
N PRO A 365 9.06 7.55 15.94
CA PRO A 365 8.74 8.60 14.98
C PRO A 365 8.81 8.12 13.52
N THR A 366 7.87 8.55 12.70
CA THR A 366 7.91 8.37 11.24
C THR A 366 7.44 9.65 10.55
N LYS A 367 8.02 9.98 9.39
CA LYS A 367 7.57 11.07 8.51
C LYS A 367 6.89 10.55 7.25
N ASP A 368 6.88 9.26 7.04
CA ASP A 368 6.33 8.66 5.82
C ASP A 368 4.79 8.75 5.88
N LYS A 369 4.24 9.62 5.02
CA LYS A 369 2.79 9.82 4.89
C LYS A 369 2.05 8.51 4.62
N ALA A 370 2.60 7.67 3.74
CA ALA A 370 1.97 6.40 3.39
C ALA A 370 1.96 5.44 4.58
N VAL A 371 3.04 5.40 5.40
CA VAL A 371 3.09 4.63 6.65
C VAL A 371 1.97 5.06 7.58
N VAL A 372 1.86 6.36 7.85
CA VAL A 372 0.84 6.91 8.77
C VAL A 372 -0.57 6.59 8.28
N GLN A 373 -0.88 6.93 7.03
CA GLN A 373 -2.22 6.73 6.47
C GLN A 373 -2.61 5.26 6.39
N GLN A 374 -1.70 4.39 5.96
CA GLN A 374 -1.97 2.95 5.90
C GLN A 374 -2.15 2.33 7.28
N SER A 375 -1.33 2.75 8.27
CA SER A 375 -1.44 2.26 9.65
C SER A 375 -2.77 2.67 10.29
N VAL A 376 -3.14 3.94 10.16
CA VAL A 376 -4.46 4.44 10.64
C VAL A 376 -5.60 3.72 9.92
N GLY A 377 -5.49 3.52 8.63
CA GLY A 377 -6.48 2.78 7.85
C GLY A 377 -6.71 1.34 8.32
N ARG A 378 -5.76 0.70 9.04
CA ARG A 378 -5.94 -0.64 9.61
C ARG A 378 -6.96 -0.68 10.75
N ILE A 379 -7.02 0.37 11.55
CA ILE A 379 -7.92 0.44 12.71
C ILE A 379 -9.27 1.12 12.41
N ARG A 380 -9.42 1.69 11.20
CA ARG A 380 -10.63 2.40 10.76
C ARG A 380 -11.62 1.52 10.00
N ARG A 381 -11.39 0.22 9.92
CA ARG A 381 -12.27 -0.69 9.18
C ARG A 381 -13.56 -0.90 9.95
N CYS A 382 -14.70 -0.64 9.29
CA CYS A 382 -16.01 -0.96 9.85
C CYS A 382 -16.19 -2.47 9.97
N ASP A 383 -16.59 -2.92 11.14
CA ASP A 383 -17.31 -4.15 11.36
C ASP A 383 -18.67 -3.81 12.02
N GLU A 384 -19.46 -4.78 12.39
CA GLU A 384 -20.81 -4.58 12.91
C GLU A 384 -20.86 -4.01 14.34
N SER A 385 -19.72 -3.68 14.96
CA SER A 385 -19.63 -3.17 16.33
C SER A 385 -19.42 -1.66 16.40
N ASP A 386 -19.91 -0.98 17.44
CA ASP A 386 -19.70 0.44 17.78
C ASP A 386 -18.25 0.74 18.21
N LYS A 387 -17.35 0.56 17.29
CA LYS A 387 -15.92 0.59 17.49
C LYS A 387 -15.39 2.02 17.46
N LYS A 388 -14.61 2.39 18.48
CA LYS A 388 -13.84 3.67 18.50
C LYS A 388 -12.38 3.39 18.09
N ALA A 389 -11.95 3.98 16.97
CA ALA A 389 -10.57 3.90 16.53
C ALA A 389 -9.72 4.99 17.23
N ILE A 390 -8.67 4.57 17.94
CA ILE A 390 -7.77 5.48 18.66
C ILE A 390 -6.33 5.27 18.22
N VAL A 391 -5.64 6.38 17.98
CA VAL A 391 -4.20 6.42 17.67
C VAL A 391 -3.46 7.09 18.82
N TYR A 392 -2.43 6.46 19.33
CA TYR A 392 -1.46 7.03 20.25
C TYR A 392 -0.18 7.34 19.51
N ASP A 393 0.12 8.64 19.37
CA ASP A 393 1.32 9.14 18.70
C ASP A 393 2.29 9.69 19.74
N TYR A 394 3.37 8.94 20.01
CA TYR A 394 4.35 9.27 21.04
C TYR A 394 5.35 10.29 20.51
N VAL A 395 5.33 11.48 21.14
CA VAL A 395 6.11 12.66 20.70
C VAL A 395 7.10 13.06 21.79
N ASP A 396 8.37 13.06 21.43
CA ASP A 396 9.47 13.32 22.36
C ASP A 396 9.77 14.82 22.48
N ASP A 397 10.39 15.25 23.59
CA ASP A 397 10.57 16.65 23.94
C ASP A 397 11.84 17.27 23.32
N PHE A 398 11.87 17.33 21.98
CA PHE A 398 12.89 18.05 21.22
C PHE A 398 12.36 18.56 19.88
N ILE A 399 13.00 19.60 19.36
CA ILE A 399 12.49 20.41 18.21
C ILE A 399 12.14 19.53 17.00
N LYS A 400 12.99 18.56 16.65
CA LYS A 400 12.75 17.70 15.50
C LYS A 400 11.51 16.83 15.68
N SER A 401 11.31 16.20 16.84
CA SER A 401 10.14 15.37 17.14
C SER A 401 8.84 16.17 17.04
N GLN A 402 8.83 17.39 17.60
CA GLN A 402 7.67 18.30 17.52
C GLN A 402 7.38 18.73 16.06
N LYS A 403 8.41 19.00 15.25
CA LYS A 403 8.24 19.31 13.82
C LYS A 403 7.71 18.10 13.04
N ASP A 404 8.22 16.90 13.32
CA ASP A 404 7.78 15.67 12.69
C ASP A 404 6.31 15.37 13.06
N PHE A 405 5.89 15.62 14.31
CA PHE A 405 4.49 15.52 14.71
C PHE A 405 3.59 16.53 13.98
N LYS A 406 4.00 17.81 13.85
CA LYS A 406 3.25 18.80 13.05
C LYS A 406 2.99 18.31 11.63
N THR A 407 3.97 17.63 11.04
CA THR A 407 3.83 17.02 9.70
C THR A 407 2.80 15.86 9.74
N ARG A 408 2.89 14.96 10.73
CA ARG A 408 1.91 13.88 10.90
C ARG A 408 0.51 14.40 11.19
N LYS A 409 0.38 15.47 11.98
CA LYS A 409 -0.91 16.13 12.26
C LYS A 409 -1.61 16.57 10.98
N SER A 410 -0.87 17.08 9.97
CA SER A 410 -1.46 17.38 8.67
C SER A 410 -1.94 16.11 7.93
N PHE A 411 -1.22 14.99 8.07
CA PHE A 411 -1.63 13.72 7.47
C PHE A 411 -2.89 13.14 8.12
N TYR A 412 -3.00 13.25 9.47
CA TYR A 412 -4.20 12.85 10.21
C TYR A 412 -5.42 13.66 9.81
N LYS A 413 -5.27 15.00 9.70
CA LYS A 413 -6.35 15.88 9.24
C LYS A 413 -6.80 15.55 7.81
N ASN A 414 -5.87 15.24 6.91
CA ASN A 414 -6.19 14.88 5.52
C ASN A 414 -6.98 13.57 5.39
N ILE A 415 -7.02 12.75 6.43
CA ILE A 415 -7.82 11.52 6.48
C ILE A 415 -8.94 11.63 7.53
N ASN A 416 -9.39 12.84 7.83
CA ASN A 416 -10.51 13.13 8.73
C ASN A 416 -10.35 12.49 10.13
N CYS A 417 -9.14 12.54 10.71
CA CYS A 417 -8.93 12.20 12.10
C CYS A 417 -9.05 13.46 12.99
N GLU A 418 -9.70 13.30 14.12
CA GLU A 418 -9.69 14.29 15.18
C GLU A 418 -8.39 14.18 15.97
N VAL A 419 -7.69 15.30 16.18
CA VAL A 419 -6.35 15.31 16.83
C VAL A 419 -6.36 16.15 18.08
N PHE A 420 -6.07 15.50 19.19
CA PHE A 420 -5.87 16.11 20.53
C PHE A 420 -4.37 16.24 20.83
N ASP A 421 -3.92 17.46 21.18
CA ASP A 421 -2.52 17.81 21.51
C ASP A 421 -2.20 17.60 22.99
#